data_937714ba8409845f4b8e7ff791bc5f71
#
_entry.id   937714ba8409845f4b8e7ff791bc5f71
#
_cell.length_a   1.000
_cell.length_b   1.000
_cell.length_c   1.000
_cell.angle_alpha   90.00
_cell.angle_beta   90.00
_cell.angle_gamma   90.00
#
_symmetry.space_group_name_H-M   'P 1'
#
loop_
_entity.id
_entity.type
_entity.pdbx_description
1 polymer ?
#
loop_
_entity_poly.entity_id
_entity_poly.type
_entity_poly.pdbx_seq_one_letter_code
_entity_poly.pdbx_strand_id
1 'polypeptide(L)'
;MIGFREPGYLWKLSQENGVPFVWGPIGGLKQFPTAYLQGAGLKMKVFNRLKNFLNIWQLKHDKRVGEAFKTAKVLVSSIPDSYRAIKKYKGLESVIIPETGCFLSEDIPTERFDNQEFHVMWVGKFDFRKQLPLALQAIAMTGNPHIVFDVYGGGSDDQVAAAKSYANSLGITGKVVWHGNQSNDVVMNAMRKAQLFFFTSVSEDTSTVVLEAVSNRLPVLCFDACGMSAVIDDKVGRKVPLSSPSQSARDFAKLLNELEKDRSLLRLLSENCKERQMELSWEEKAKGMVEWYKKVF
;
A
#
# COMPACT_ATOMS: atom_id res chain seq x y z
N MET A 1 -4.34 -11.40 -9.00
CA MET A 1 -4.66 -11.78 -7.61
C MET A 1 -5.93 -12.61 -7.61
N ILE A 2 -5.92 -13.74 -6.91
CA ILE A 2 -7.10 -14.60 -6.77
C ILE A 2 -7.81 -14.22 -5.47
N GLY A 3 -9.07 -13.79 -5.57
CA GLY A 3 -9.88 -13.52 -4.39
C GLY A 3 -10.23 -14.82 -3.64
N PHE A 4 -10.15 -14.83 -2.32
CA PHE A 4 -10.47 -16.01 -1.52
C PHE A 4 -11.93 -16.48 -1.69
N ARG A 5 -12.82 -15.60 -2.13
CA ARG A 5 -14.26 -15.87 -2.30
C ARG A 5 -14.56 -16.81 -3.45
N GLU A 6 -13.68 -16.84 -4.45
CA GLU A 6 -13.84 -17.64 -5.66
C GLU A 6 -12.59 -18.49 -5.87
N PRO A 7 -12.47 -19.62 -5.13
CA PRO A 7 -11.30 -20.50 -5.22
C PRO A 7 -11.18 -21.19 -6.59
N GLY A 8 -12.14 -20.97 -7.48
CA GLY A 8 -12.19 -21.66 -8.77
C GLY A 8 -12.54 -23.14 -8.61
N TYR A 9 -12.12 -23.95 -9.58
CA TYR A 9 -12.38 -25.38 -9.64
C TYR A 9 -11.10 -26.23 -9.56
N LEU A 10 -9.92 -25.62 -9.63
CA LEU A 10 -8.63 -26.36 -9.66
C LEU A 10 -8.43 -27.26 -8.44
N TRP A 11 -8.92 -26.87 -7.29
CA TRP A 11 -8.88 -27.69 -6.07
C TRP A 11 -9.65 -29.02 -6.23
N LYS A 12 -10.79 -29.05 -6.98
CA LYS A 12 -11.51 -30.27 -7.29
C LYS A 12 -10.70 -31.17 -8.21
N LEU A 13 -10.17 -30.62 -9.29
CA LEU A 13 -9.29 -31.37 -10.20
C LEU A 13 -8.06 -31.94 -9.49
N SER A 14 -7.52 -31.20 -8.53
CA SER A 14 -6.43 -31.67 -7.66
C SER A 14 -6.86 -32.92 -6.86
N GLN A 15 -8.04 -32.89 -6.25
CA GLN A 15 -8.57 -34.03 -5.50
C GLN A 15 -8.84 -35.25 -6.42
N GLU A 16 -9.43 -35.01 -7.58
CA GLU A 16 -9.80 -36.08 -8.55
C GLU A 16 -8.58 -36.75 -9.19
N ASN A 17 -7.51 -35.98 -9.46
CA ASN A 17 -6.35 -36.47 -10.20
C ASN A 17 -5.10 -36.67 -9.34
N GLY A 18 -5.15 -36.40 -8.05
CA GLY A 18 -4.00 -36.50 -7.13
C GLY A 18 -2.86 -35.52 -7.39
N VAL A 19 -3.11 -34.47 -8.21
CA VAL A 19 -2.09 -33.46 -8.53
C VAL A 19 -2.05 -32.42 -7.41
N PRO A 20 -0.88 -32.07 -6.84
CA PRO A 20 -0.78 -31.04 -5.80
C PRO A 20 -1.38 -29.69 -6.24
N PHE A 21 -2.09 -29.03 -5.32
CA PHE A 21 -2.69 -27.71 -5.55
C PHE A 21 -1.98 -26.63 -4.73
N VAL A 22 -1.45 -25.64 -5.41
CA VAL A 22 -0.89 -24.42 -4.82
C VAL A 22 -1.89 -23.28 -5.01
N TRP A 23 -2.32 -22.65 -3.92
CA TRP A 23 -3.33 -21.60 -3.99
C TRP A 23 -2.79 -20.23 -3.57
N GLY A 24 -2.77 -19.29 -4.49
CA GLY A 24 -2.38 -17.90 -4.23
C GLY A 24 -1.80 -17.16 -5.44
N PRO A 25 -1.40 -15.89 -5.24
CA PRO A 25 -1.52 -15.09 -4.00
C PRO A 25 -2.97 -14.78 -3.65
N ILE A 26 -3.39 -15.16 -2.42
CA ILE A 26 -4.77 -14.99 -1.93
C ILE A 26 -4.94 -13.58 -1.37
N GLY A 27 -5.86 -12.82 -1.97
CA GLY A 27 -6.25 -11.50 -1.53
C GLY A 27 -7.70 -11.39 -1.08
N GLY A 28 -8.13 -10.18 -0.73
CA GLY A 28 -9.52 -9.88 -0.36
C GLY A 28 -9.90 -10.20 1.09
N LEU A 29 -8.98 -10.69 1.91
CA LEU A 29 -9.21 -11.03 3.32
C LEU A 29 -9.02 -9.83 4.28
N LYS A 30 -8.47 -8.72 3.78
CA LYS A 30 -8.31 -7.50 4.58
C LYS A 30 -9.65 -6.92 5.00
N GLN A 31 -9.64 -6.31 6.19
CA GLN A 31 -10.79 -5.56 6.72
C GLN A 31 -10.56 -4.07 6.51
N PHE A 32 -11.60 -3.34 6.08
CA PHE A 32 -11.50 -1.89 6.04
C PHE A 32 -11.49 -1.34 7.49
N PRO A 33 -10.50 -0.50 7.88
CA PRO A 33 -10.43 0.00 9.24
C PRO A 33 -11.57 0.98 9.52
N THR A 34 -12.48 0.62 10.42
CA THR A 34 -13.74 1.34 10.66
C THR A 34 -13.56 2.76 11.20
N ALA A 35 -12.47 3.03 11.91
CA ALA A 35 -12.13 4.37 12.38
C ALA A 35 -12.01 5.38 11.23
N TYR A 36 -11.50 4.94 10.08
CA TYR A 36 -11.30 5.80 8.89
C TYR A 36 -12.57 5.97 8.05
N LEU A 37 -13.71 5.42 8.47
CA LEU A 37 -15.01 5.71 7.88
C LEU A 37 -15.62 7.03 8.39
N GLN A 38 -14.95 7.75 9.27
CA GLN A 38 -15.37 9.11 9.66
C GLN A 38 -15.37 10.00 8.42
N GLY A 39 -16.41 10.81 8.25
CA GLY A 39 -16.57 11.64 7.05
C GLY A 39 -17.08 10.92 5.80
N ALA A 40 -17.11 9.57 5.77
CA ALA A 40 -17.74 8.83 4.68
C ALA A 40 -19.26 8.95 4.70
N GLY A 41 -19.89 9.00 3.53
CA GLY A 41 -21.34 8.92 3.40
C GLY A 41 -21.92 7.62 3.98
N LEU A 42 -23.18 7.63 4.38
CA LEU A 42 -23.85 6.50 5.03
C LEU A 42 -23.75 5.19 4.20
N LYS A 43 -23.95 5.29 2.88
CA LYS A 43 -23.83 4.12 1.97
C LYS A 43 -22.44 3.47 2.06
N MET A 44 -21.38 4.27 2.09
CA MET A 44 -20.00 3.78 2.20
C MET A 44 -19.75 3.11 3.57
N LYS A 45 -20.26 3.69 4.64
CA LYS A 45 -20.14 3.14 6.01
C LYS A 45 -20.82 1.77 6.11
N VAL A 46 -22.07 1.67 5.64
CA VAL A 46 -22.83 0.41 5.64
C VAL A 46 -22.16 -0.63 4.75
N PHE A 47 -21.79 -0.26 3.53
CA PHE A 47 -21.11 -1.16 2.59
C PHE A 47 -19.84 -1.78 3.17
N ASN A 48 -18.93 -0.96 3.73
CA ASN A 48 -17.66 -1.47 4.25
C ASN A 48 -17.87 -2.33 5.51
N ARG A 49 -18.80 -1.97 6.40
CA ARG A 49 -19.13 -2.81 7.56
C ARG A 49 -19.72 -4.16 7.15
N LEU A 50 -20.67 -4.15 6.21
CA LEU A 50 -21.25 -5.37 5.67
C LEU A 50 -20.21 -6.23 4.95
N LYS A 51 -19.38 -5.62 4.12
CA LYS A 51 -18.26 -6.30 3.45
C LYS A 51 -17.30 -6.95 4.45
N ASN A 52 -16.92 -6.24 5.51
CA ASN A 52 -16.08 -6.79 6.56
C ASN A 52 -16.72 -8.01 7.23
N PHE A 53 -17.99 -7.91 7.58
CA PHE A 53 -18.75 -9.02 8.16
C PHE A 53 -18.83 -10.21 7.20
N LEU A 54 -19.25 -9.98 5.96
CA LEU A 54 -19.42 -11.04 4.95
C LEU A 54 -18.09 -11.72 4.60
N ASN A 55 -16.96 -10.99 4.60
CA ASN A 55 -15.65 -11.59 4.39
C ASN A 55 -15.35 -12.64 5.47
N ILE A 56 -15.54 -12.30 6.73
CA ILE A 56 -15.28 -13.22 7.85
C ILE A 56 -16.28 -14.38 7.84
N TRP A 57 -17.55 -14.09 7.59
CA TRP A 57 -18.59 -15.11 7.55
C TRP A 57 -18.31 -16.14 6.45
N GLN A 58 -18.00 -15.68 5.23
CA GLN A 58 -17.68 -16.54 4.10
C GLN A 58 -16.40 -17.34 4.34
N LEU A 59 -15.37 -16.71 4.86
CA LEU A 59 -14.13 -17.40 5.21
C LEU A 59 -14.39 -18.56 6.20
N LYS A 60 -15.29 -18.36 7.17
CA LYS A 60 -15.63 -19.39 8.17
C LYS A 60 -16.54 -20.49 7.64
N HIS A 61 -17.56 -20.13 6.86
CA HIS A 61 -18.72 -21.01 6.63
C HIS A 61 -18.90 -21.48 5.18
N ASP A 62 -18.27 -20.85 4.19
CA ASP A 62 -18.36 -21.31 2.81
C ASP A 62 -17.64 -22.65 2.65
N LYS A 63 -18.40 -23.70 2.27
CA LYS A 63 -17.88 -25.06 2.11
C LYS A 63 -16.82 -25.14 0.99
N ARG A 64 -17.03 -24.48 -0.14
CA ARG A 64 -16.08 -24.47 -1.27
C ARG A 64 -14.76 -23.84 -0.87
N VAL A 65 -14.83 -22.69 -0.19
CA VAL A 65 -13.65 -22.02 0.36
C VAL A 65 -12.94 -22.92 1.37
N GLY A 66 -13.70 -23.58 2.26
CA GLY A 66 -13.16 -24.52 3.24
C GLY A 66 -12.44 -25.71 2.60
N GLU A 67 -13.02 -26.33 1.59
CA GLU A 67 -12.40 -27.45 0.88
C GLU A 67 -11.16 -27.03 0.09
N ALA A 68 -11.19 -25.86 -0.58
CA ALA A 68 -10.01 -25.35 -1.27
C ALA A 68 -8.84 -25.10 -0.30
N PHE A 69 -9.11 -24.56 0.90
CA PHE A 69 -8.09 -24.39 1.94
C PHE A 69 -7.50 -25.72 2.42
N LYS A 70 -8.33 -26.76 2.58
CA LYS A 70 -7.88 -28.10 3.00
C LYS A 70 -7.08 -28.82 1.91
N THR A 71 -7.46 -28.62 0.66
CA THR A 71 -6.84 -29.31 -0.50
C THR A 71 -5.48 -28.70 -0.85
N ALA A 72 -5.31 -27.39 -0.63
CA ALA A 72 -4.07 -26.71 -0.98
C ALA A 72 -2.88 -27.25 -0.17
N LYS A 73 -1.84 -27.70 -0.87
CA LYS A 73 -0.57 -28.12 -0.26
C LYS A 73 0.28 -26.93 0.15
N VAL A 74 0.19 -25.82 -0.59
CA VAL A 74 0.80 -24.55 -0.26
C VAL A 74 -0.24 -23.45 -0.41
N LEU A 75 -0.34 -22.61 0.62
CA LEU A 75 -1.14 -21.39 0.61
C LEU A 75 -0.21 -20.18 0.52
N VAL A 76 -0.47 -19.32 -0.44
CA VAL A 76 0.28 -18.07 -0.63
C VAL A 76 -0.64 -16.90 -0.33
N SER A 77 -0.31 -16.12 0.68
CA SER A 77 -1.00 -14.87 1.04
C SER A 77 -0.40 -13.69 0.29
N SER A 78 -1.24 -12.81 -0.27
CA SER A 78 -0.75 -11.61 -0.94
C SER A 78 -0.17 -10.57 0.05
N ILE A 79 -0.74 -10.50 1.25
CA ILE A 79 -0.41 -9.51 2.27
C ILE A 79 -0.47 -10.11 3.68
N PRO A 80 0.18 -9.48 4.69
CA PRO A 80 0.15 -9.95 6.08
C PRO A 80 -1.26 -10.09 6.68
N ASP A 81 -2.22 -9.24 6.25
CA ASP A 81 -3.61 -9.35 6.69
C ASP A 81 -4.24 -10.66 6.24
N SER A 82 -3.96 -11.10 5.01
CA SER A 82 -4.44 -12.38 4.48
C SER A 82 -3.84 -13.55 5.27
N TYR A 83 -2.54 -13.52 5.56
CA TYR A 83 -1.87 -14.51 6.41
C TYR A 83 -2.54 -14.60 7.78
N ARG A 84 -2.69 -13.45 8.48
CA ARG A 84 -3.32 -13.40 9.80
C ARG A 84 -4.74 -13.93 9.79
N ALA A 85 -5.53 -13.62 8.76
CA ALA A 85 -6.91 -14.09 8.63
C ALA A 85 -6.96 -15.61 8.40
N ILE A 86 -6.14 -16.15 7.52
CA ILE A 86 -6.05 -17.60 7.26
C ILE A 86 -5.65 -18.33 8.54
N LYS A 87 -4.59 -17.89 9.20
CA LYS A 87 -4.13 -18.49 10.46
C LYS A 87 -5.20 -18.43 11.55
N LYS A 88 -5.85 -17.28 11.74
CA LYS A 88 -6.87 -17.09 12.78
C LYS A 88 -8.13 -17.91 12.55
N TYR A 89 -8.62 -18.00 11.31
CA TYR A 89 -9.96 -18.56 11.03
C TYR A 89 -9.93 -19.95 10.43
N LYS A 90 -8.79 -20.39 9.90
CA LYS A 90 -8.61 -21.74 9.34
C LYS A 90 -7.57 -22.57 10.08
N GLY A 91 -6.74 -21.96 10.94
CA GLY A 91 -5.64 -22.65 11.63
C GLY A 91 -4.51 -23.08 10.71
N LEU A 92 -4.42 -22.52 9.49
CA LEU A 92 -3.46 -22.90 8.46
C LEU A 92 -2.36 -21.85 8.34
N GLU A 93 -1.15 -22.31 8.00
CA GLU A 93 -0.02 -21.45 7.66
C GLU A 93 -0.06 -21.12 6.17
N SER A 94 0.46 -19.94 5.82
CA SER A 94 0.67 -19.53 4.43
C SER A 94 1.96 -18.73 4.30
N VAL A 95 2.53 -18.70 3.12
CA VAL A 95 3.68 -17.83 2.83
C VAL A 95 3.20 -16.51 2.32
N ILE A 96 3.91 -15.43 2.64
CA ILE A 96 3.55 -14.08 2.16
C ILE A 96 4.38 -13.81 0.91
N ILE A 97 3.71 -13.77 -0.24
CA ILE A 97 4.31 -13.35 -1.51
C ILE A 97 3.36 -12.33 -2.14
N PRO A 98 3.74 -11.04 -2.18
CA PRO A 98 2.93 -10.00 -2.80
C PRO A 98 2.64 -10.32 -4.27
N GLU A 99 1.45 -9.93 -4.73
CA GLU A 99 0.95 -10.22 -6.09
C GLU A 99 1.61 -9.40 -7.19
N THR A 100 2.41 -8.40 -6.83
CA THR A 100 3.17 -7.56 -7.77
C THR A 100 4.60 -7.37 -7.29
N GLY A 101 5.51 -7.00 -8.19
CA GLY A 101 6.95 -6.87 -7.94
C GLY A 101 7.51 -5.54 -8.42
N CYS A 102 8.71 -5.21 -7.95
CA CYS A 102 9.50 -4.11 -8.44
C CYS A 102 10.10 -4.41 -9.82
N PHE A 103 10.22 -3.37 -10.63
CA PHE A 103 11.14 -3.34 -11.75
C PHE A 103 12.45 -2.70 -11.26
N LEU A 104 13.59 -3.27 -11.68
CA LEU A 104 14.89 -2.72 -11.32
C LEU A 104 15.12 -1.42 -12.08
N SER A 105 15.52 -0.38 -11.38
CA SER A 105 15.87 0.90 -11.97
C SER A 105 17.38 1.06 -12.08
N GLU A 106 17.79 1.92 -13.01
CA GLU A 106 19.15 2.44 -13.09
C GLU A 106 19.54 3.27 -11.87
N ASP A 107 20.80 3.68 -11.80
CA ASP A 107 21.27 4.57 -10.73
C ASP A 107 20.57 5.94 -10.83
N ILE A 108 20.00 6.37 -9.70
CA ILE A 108 19.28 7.63 -9.60
C ILE A 108 20.08 8.57 -8.70
N PRO A 109 20.40 9.77 -9.19
CA PRO A 109 21.17 10.76 -8.44
C PRO A 109 20.50 11.13 -7.11
N THR A 110 21.31 11.39 -6.09
CA THR A 110 20.85 11.73 -4.73
C THR A 110 20.91 13.23 -4.44
N GLU A 111 21.34 14.06 -5.40
CA GLU A 111 21.44 15.53 -5.28
C GLU A 111 20.08 16.18 -5.01
N ARG A 112 18.97 15.52 -5.33
CA ARG A 112 17.61 15.97 -4.98
C ARG A 112 17.44 16.24 -3.49
N PHE A 113 18.24 15.60 -2.63
CA PHE A 113 18.16 15.80 -1.18
C PHE A 113 18.91 17.07 -0.71
N ASP A 114 19.63 17.77 -1.59
CA ASP A 114 20.29 19.06 -1.30
C ASP A 114 19.36 20.26 -1.48
N ASN A 115 18.18 20.07 -2.07
CA ASN A 115 17.22 21.13 -2.27
C ASN A 115 16.73 21.69 -0.94
N GLN A 116 16.55 23.01 -0.87
CA GLN A 116 15.97 23.68 0.31
C GLN A 116 14.50 23.27 0.50
N GLU A 117 13.73 23.23 -0.58
CA GLU A 117 12.36 22.74 -0.55
C GLU A 117 12.32 21.23 -0.36
N PHE A 118 11.36 20.77 0.41
CA PHE A 118 11.10 19.37 0.67
C PHE A 118 9.87 18.92 -0.10
N HIS A 119 10.11 18.36 -1.29
CA HIS A 119 9.05 17.85 -2.15
C HIS A 119 8.54 16.49 -1.65
N VAL A 120 7.34 16.52 -1.09
CA VAL A 120 6.59 15.37 -0.62
C VAL A 120 5.54 15.01 -1.67
N MET A 121 5.70 13.86 -2.31
CA MET A 121 4.85 13.43 -3.42
C MET A 121 3.75 12.49 -2.96
N TRP A 122 2.53 12.73 -3.40
CA TRP A 122 1.37 11.86 -3.23
C TRP A 122 0.79 11.50 -4.61
N VAL A 123 0.47 10.20 -4.81
CA VAL A 123 -0.08 9.71 -6.08
C VAL A 123 -1.32 8.88 -5.84
N GLY A 124 -2.43 9.20 -6.49
CA GLY A 124 -3.64 8.38 -6.41
C GLY A 124 -4.90 8.97 -6.99
N LYS A 125 -5.91 8.13 -7.13
CA LYS A 125 -7.27 8.60 -7.37
C LYS A 125 -7.81 9.24 -6.09
N PHE A 126 -8.67 10.26 -6.21
CA PHE A 126 -9.31 10.92 -5.08
C PHE A 126 -10.46 10.06 -4.53
N ASP A 127 -10.20 8.77 -4.38
CA ASP A 127 -11.14 7.86 -3.75
C ASP A 127 -10.94 7.84 -2.22
N PHE A 128 -12.00 7.41 -1.53
CA PHE A 128 -12.03 7.43 -0.06
C PHE A 128 -10.94 6.56 0.59
N ARG A 129 -10.48 5.50 -0.07
CA ARG A 129 -9.44 4.60 0.46
C ARG A 129 -8.09 5.28 0.56
N LYS A 130 -7.81 6.20 -0.37
CA LYS A 130 -6.51 6.88 -0.49
C LYS A 130 -6.29 7.96 0.56
N GLN A 131 -7.37 8.41 1.24
CA GLN A 131 -7.30 9.34 2.37
C GLN A 131 -6.52 10.63 2.09
N LEU A 132 -6.68 11.23 0.90
CA LEU A 132 -6.06 12.52 0.58
C LEU A 132 -6.38 13.61 1.62
N PRO A 133 -7.60 13.72 2.17
CA PRO A 133 -7.87 14.68 3.24
C PRO A 133 -6.99 14.50 4.47
N LEU A 134 -6.66 13.26 4.84
CA LEU A 134 -5.73 12.99 5.95
C LEU A 134 -4.31 13.43 5.59
N ALA A 135 -3.87 13.23 4.36
CA ALA A 135 -2.56 13.72 3.89
C ALA A 135 -2.49 15.26 3.99
N LEU A 136 -3.51 15.95 3.48
CA LEU A 136 -3.60 17.42 3.58
C LEU A 136 -3.58 17.89 5.03
N GLN A 137 -4.29 17.22 5.92
CA GLN A 137 -4.30 17.53 7.35
C GLN A 137 -2.91 17.34 7.98
N ALA A 138 -2.21 16.24 7.63
CA ALA A 138 -0.86 16.01 8.12
C ALA A 138 0.11 17.11 7.65
N ILE A 139 0.06 17.48 6.38
CA ILE A 139 0.86 18.59 5.82
C ILE A 139 0.57 19.92 6.55
N ALA A 140 -0.70 20.23 6.81
CA ALA A 140 -1.07 21.44 7.57
C ALA A 140 -0.48 21.40 8.99
N MET A 141 -0.55 20.26 9.66
CA MET A 141 -0.05 20.08 11.03
C MET A 141 1.46 20.17 11.16
N THR A 142 2.23 20.01 10.07
CA THR A 142 3.69 20.19 10.12
C THR A 142 4.08 21.62 10.48
N GLY A 143 3.30 22.62 10.09
CA GLY A 143 3.66 24.04 10.20
C GLY A 143 4.93 24.43 9.42
N ASN A 144 5.58 23.50 8.75
CA ASN A 144 6.89 23.65 8.12
C ASN A 144 6.79 24.39 6.78
N PRO A 145 7.45 25.56 6.60
CA PRO A 145 7.37 26.34 5.37
C PRO A 145 8.13 25.69 4.19
N HIS A 146 9.08 24.80 4.44
CA HIS A 146 9.91 24.17 3.41
C HIS A 146 9.21 23.02 2.69
N ILE A 147 8.08 22.52 3.21
CA ILE A 147 7.36 21.41 2.60
C ILE A 147 6.54 21.90 1.42
N VAL A 148 6.77 21.31 0.25
CA VAL A 148 5.96 21.38 -0.96
C VAL A 148 5.26 20.04 -1.13
N PHE A 149 3.93 20.05 -1.23
CA PHE A 149 3.12 18.86 -1.36
C PHE A 149 2.62 18.67 -2.78
N ASP A 150 3.27 17.78 -3.53
CA ASP A 150 3.00 17.48 -4.93
C ASP A 150 1.93 16.40 -5.05
N VAL A 151 0.73 16.75 -5.53
CA VAL A 151 -0.42 15.85 -5.67
C VAL A 151 -0.65 15.46 -7.11
N TYR A 152 -0.38 14.20 -7.44
CA TYR A 152 -0.62 13.58 -8.75
C TYR A 152 -1.86 12.70 -8.71
N GLY A 153 -2.72 12.86 -9.71
CA GLY A 153 -3.97 12.13 -9.82
C GLY A 153 -5.19 13.03 -9.74
N GLY A 154 -6.35 12.42 -9.62
CA GLY A 154 -7.59 13.18 -9.66
C GLY A 154 -8.82 12.33 -9.32
N GLY A 155 -9.98 12.91 -9.52
CA GLY A 155 -11.29 12.31 -9.33
C GLY A 155 -12.32 13.02 -10.20
N SER A 156 -13.59 12.98 -9.81
CA SER A 156 -14.60 13.86 -10.42
C SER A 156 -14.31 15.33 -10.08
N ASP A 157 -14.89 16.25 -10.86
CA ASP A 157 -14.72 17.69 -10.63
C ASP A 157 -15.09 18.08 -9.19
N ASP A 158 -16.17 17.49 -8.66
CA ASP A 158 -16.60 17.72 -7.26
C ASP A 158 -15.54 17.23 -6.25
N GLN A 159 -14.89 16.08 -6.51
CA GLN A 159 -13.85 15.57 -5.62
C GLN A 159 -12.60 16.45 -5.66
N VAL A 160 -12.23 16.94 -6.84
CA VAL A 160 -11.11 17.88 -7.01
C VAL A 160 -11.42 19.21 -6.32
N ALA A 161 -12.60 19.77 -6.55
CA ALA A 161 -13.04 21.02 -5.91
C ALA A 161 -13.08 20.89 -4.39
N ALA A 162 -13.61 19.77 -3.86
CA ALA A 162 -13.65 19.50 -2.44
C ALA A 162 -12.25 19.40 -1.82
N ALA A 163 -11.30 18.72 -2.49
CA ALA A 163 -9.92 18.61 -2.02
C ALA A 163 -9.21 19.98 -1.97
N LYS A 164 -9.37 20.79 -3.02
CA LYS A 164 -8.81 22.16 -3.06
C LYS A 164 -9.43 23.07 -2.00
N SER A 165 -10.76 23.02 -1.83
CA SER A 165 -11.47 23.76 -0.79
C SER A 165 -10.99 23.35 0.61
N TYR A 166 -10.77 22.05 0.83
CA TYR A 166 -10.25 21.55 2.09
C TYR A 166 -8.81 22.05 2.36
N ALA A 167 -7.93 22.02 1.37
CA ALA A 167 -6.58 22.58 1.48
C ALA A 167 -6.60 24.08 1.82
N ASN A 168 -7.55 24.82 1.22
CA ASN A 168 -7.77 26.24 1.52
C ASN A 168 -8.22 26.44 2.98
N SER A 169 -9.16 25.63 3.46
CA SER A 169 -9.65 25.71 4.86
C SER A 169 -8.56 25.39 5.89
N LEU A 170 -7.54 24.63 5.49
CA LEU A 170 -6.37 24.30 6.30
C LEU A 170 -5.24 25.36 6.20
N GLY A 171 -5.39 26.38 5.36
CA GLY A 171 -4.39 27.43 5.15
C GLY A 171 -3.13 26.97 4.42
N ILE A 172 -3.20 25.89 3.64
CA ILE A 172 -2.03 25.30 2.97
C ILE A 172 -2.08 25.40 1.43
N THR A 173 -2.94 26.23 0.87
CA THR A 173 -3.10 26.38 -0.59
C THR A 173 -1.76 26.65 -1.28
N GLY A 174 -0.91 27.51 -0.70
CA GLY A 174 0.41 27.84 -1.27
C GLY A 174 1.46 26.73 -1.15
N LYS A 175 1.18 25.66 -0.39
CA LYS A 175 2.07 24.49 -0.24
C LYS A 175 1.71 23.33 -1.13
N VAL A 176 0.51 23.31 -1.72
CA VAL A 176 0.00 22.18 -2.49
C VAL A 176 0.07 22.48 -3.98
N VAL A 177 0.80 21.65 -4.70
CA VAL A 177 0.88 21.72 -6.16
C VAL A 177 0.01 20.59 -6.73
N TRP A 178 -1.04 20.99 -7.47
CA TRP A 178 -1.99 20.06 -8.06
C TRP A 178 -1.60 19.75 -9.50
N HIS A 179 -1.02 18.58 -9.75
CA HIS A 179 -0.55 18.17 -11.08
C HIS A 179 -1.66 17.52 -11.94
N GLY A 180 -2.77 17.11 -11.31
CA GLY A 180 -3.85 16.39 -12.01
C GLY A 180 -3.45 14.99 -12.45
N ASN A 181 -4.23 14.42 -13.38
CA ASN A 181 -3.90 13.12 -13.96
C ASN A 181 -2.76 13.28 -14.97
N GLN A 182 -1.68 12.52 -14.76
CA GLN A 182 -0.49 12.51 -15.61
C GLN A 182 -0.24 11.11 -16.16
N SER A 183 0.53 11.00 -17.23
CA SER A 183 1.01 9.72 -17.74
C SER A 183 1.96 9.05 -16.74
N ASN A 184 2.10 7.73 -16.83
CA ASN A 184 3.00 6.99 -15.96
C ASN A 184 4.44 7.52 -16.04
N ASP A 185 4.95 7.81 -17.24
CA ASP A 185 6.31 8.33 -17.44
C ASP A 185 6.54 9.67 -16.72
N VAL A 186 5.55 10.57 -16.75
CA VAL A 186 5.62 11.84 -16.01
C VAL A 186 5.67 11.60 -14.51
N VAL A 187 4.85 10.66 -14.00
CA VAL A 187 4.84 10.30 -12.58
C VAL A 187 6.17 9.66 -12.17
N MET A 188 6.72 8.74 -12.98
CA MET A 188 8.03 8.13 -12.70
C MET A 188 9.15 9.17 -12.68
N ASN A 189 9.17 10.10 -13.64
CA ASN A 189 10.15 11.19 -13.66
C ASN A 189 9.99 12.13 -12.45
N ALA A 190 8.78 12.38 -11.99
CA ALA A 190 8.53 13.15 -10.78
C ALA A 190 9.02 12.40 -9.51
N MET A 191 8.83 11.09 -9.42
CA MET A 191 9.35 10.27 -8.32
C MET A 191 10.87 10.35 -8.21
N ARG A 192 11.59 10.45 -9.33
CA ARG A 192 13.06 10.61 -9.36
C ARG A 192 13.52 11.95 -8.82
N LYS A 193 12.67 12.96 -8.80
CA LYS A 193 12.96 14.33 -8.34
C LYS A 193 12.47 14.62 -6.93
N ALA A 194 11.39 13.96 -6.49
CA ALA A 194 10.84 14.09 -5.15
C ALA A 194 11.78 13.51 -4.09
N GLN A 195 11.63 13.93 -2.85
CA GLN A 195 12.45 13.47 -1.72
C GLN A 195 11.72 12.46 -0.83
N LEU A 196 10.38 12.44 -0.85
CA LEU A 196 9.58 11.51 -0.06
C LEU A 196 8.28 11.15 -0.79
N PHE A 197 7.94 9.87 -0.82
CA PHE A 197 6.63 9.40 -1.24
C PHE A 197 5.72 9.25 -0.03
N PHE A 198 4.65 10.04 0.04
CA PHE A 198 3.69 10.02 1.12
C PHE A 198 2.41 9.28 0.70
N PHE A 199 2.19 8.09 1.24
CA PHE A 199 1.11 7.20 0.84
C PHE A 199 0.14 6.92 1.99
N THR A 200 -1.02 7.55 1.96
CA THR A 200 -2.01 7.52 3.05
C THR A 200 -3.15 6.52 2.86
N SER A 201 -3.04 5.58 1.91
CA SER A 201 -4.10 4.61 1.69
C SER A 201 -4.27 3.64 2.87
N VAL A 202 -5.50 3.45 3.31
CA VAL A 202 -5.87 2.59 4.45
C VAL A 202 -6.39 1.21 4.03
N SER A 203 -6.52 0.95 2.73
CA SER A 203 -7.03 -0.32 2.22
C SER A 203 -6.51 -0.61 0.82
N GLU A 204 -5.39 -1.32 0.75
CA GLU A 204 -4.77 -1.82 -0.47
C GLU A 204 -4.41 -3.30 -0.30
N ASP A 205 -4.27 -4.03 -1.40
CA ASP A 205 -3.43 -5.22 -1.39
C ASP A 205 -1.97 -4.74 -1.51
N THR A 206 -1.13 -5.22 -2.40
CA THR A 206 0.15 -4.56 -2.63
C THR A 206 -0.06 -3.42 -3.63
N SER A 207 0.32 -2.21 -3.26
CA SER A 207 0.17 -1.05 -4.15
C SER A 207 1.34 -0.95 -5.12
N THR A 208 1.07 -1.01 -6.44
CA THR A 208 2.10 -0.85 -7.48
C THR A 208 2.84 0.47 -7.35
N VAL A 209 2.14 1.56 -7.04
CA VAL A 209 2.76 2.88 -6.90
C VAL A 209 3.77 2.97 -5.73
N VAL A 210 3.60 2.15 -4.68
CA VAL A 210 4.59 2.05 -3.60
C VAL A 210 5.84 1.31 -4.09
N LEU A 211 5.67 0.26 -4.88
CA LEU A 211 6.79 -0.45 -5.51
C LEU A 211 7.50 0.43 -6.56
N GLU A 212 6.75 1.22 -7.31
CA GLU A 212 7.28 2.22 -8.24
C GLU A 212 8.12 3.27 -7.49
N ALA A 213 7.70 3.73 -6.31
CA ALA A 213 8.49 4.62 -5.47
C ALA A 213 9.81 3.96 -5.05
N VAL A 214 9.78 2.71 -4.55
CA VAL A 214 10.99 1.95 -4.20
C VAL A 214 11.90 1.76 -5.42
N SER A 215 11.33 1.42 -6.59
CA SER A 215 12.08 1.30 -7.85
C SER A 215 12.74 2.62 -8.26
N ASN A 216 12.13 3.76 -7.97
CA ASN A 216 12.71 5.08 -8.23
C ASN A 216 13.53 5.61 -7.03
N ARG A 217 13.94 4.73 -6.11
CA ARG A 217 14.73 5.05 -4.91
C ARG A 217 14.13 6.19 -4.09
N LEU A 218 12.81 6.31 -4.10
CA LEU A 218 12.08 7.31 -3.36
C LEU A 218 11.65 6.74 -2.01
N PRO A 219 12.20 7.22 -0.87
CA PRO A 219 11.78 6.79 0.46
C PRO A 219 10.28 6.92 0.66
N VAL A 220 9.68 5.99 1.40
CA VAL A 220 8.23 5.91 1.56
C VAL A 220 7.80 6.19 2.98
N LEU A 221 6.81 7.07 3.15
CA LEU A 221 6.08 7.28 4.39
C LEU A 221 4.64 6.77 4.20
N CYS A 222 4.24 5.74 4.95
CA CYS A 222 2.94 5.11 4.75
C CYS A 222 2.35 4.54 6.05
N PHE A 223 1.16 3.94 5.97
CA PHE A 223 0.63 3.14 7.07
C PHE A 223 1.32 1.78 7.19
N ASP A 224 1.53 1.31 8.42
CA ASP A 224 1.91 -0.07 8.73
C ASP A 224 0.69 -0.99 8.61
N ALA A 225 0.22 -1.16 7.39
CA ALA A 225 -0.99 -1.91 7.09
C ALA A 225 -0.97 -2.47 5.66
N CYS A 226 -1.81 -3.44 5.40
CA CYS A 226 -1.98 -4.04 4.08
C CYS A 226 -0.63 -4.55 3.51
N GLY A 227 -0.43 -4.42 2.19
CA GLY A 227 0.82 -4.81 1.55
C GLY A 227 2.01 -3.92 1.92
N MET A 228 1.78 -2.66 2.29
CA MET A 228 2.85 -1.74 2.70
C MET A 228 3.62 -2.27 3.92
N SER A 229 2.92 -2.94 4.85
CA SER A 229 3.54 -3.53 6.04
C SER A 229 4.62 -4.58 5.72
N ALA A 230 4.51 -5.29 4.59
CA ALA A 230 5.49 -6.25 4.11
C ALA A 230 6.55 -5.66 3.16
N VAL A 231 6.17 -4.64 2.39
CA VAL A 231 7.02 -4.05 1.35
C VAL A 231 7.96 -3.00 1.92
N ILE A 232 7.47 -2.15 2.83
CA ILE A 232 8.25 -1.08 3.42
C ILE A 232 8.76 -1.51 4.80
N ASP A 233 10.05 -1.42 5.01
CA ASP A 233 10.72 -1.57 6.29
C ASP A 233 11.43 -0.27 6.70
N ASP A 234 12.09 -0.27 7.86
CA ASP A 234 12.76 0.92 8.39
C ASP A 234 14.04 1.31 7.61
N LYS A 235 14.51 0.44 6.69
CA LYS A 235 15.64 0.73 5.82
C LYS A 235 15.25 1.64 4.65
N VAL A 236 13.99 1.55 4.16
CA VAL A 236 13.55 2.27 2.96
C VAL A 236 12.41 3.25 3.20
N GLY A 237 11.92 3.36 4.44
CA GLY A 237 10.84 4.28 4.76
C GLY A 237 10.48 4.36 6.22
N ARG A 238 9.33 4.96 6.49
CA ARG A 238 8.74 5.02 7.83
C ARG A 238 7.27 4.65 7.76
N LYS A 239 6.78 4.03 8.82
CA LYS A 239 5.39 3.56 8.90
C LYS A 239 4.69 4.09 10.14
N VAL A 240 3.41 4.40 9.98
CA VAL A 240 2.51 4.83 11.06
C VAL A 240 1.46 3.74 11.28
N PRO A 241 1.22 3.30 12.50
CA PRO A 241 0.15 2.33 12.76
C PRO A 241 -1.23 2.93 12.49
N LEU A 242 -2.15 2.08 12.04
CA LEU A 242 -3.56 2.46 11.92
C LEU A 242 -4.14 2.67 13.33
N SER A 243 -4.59 3.89 13.62
CA SER A 243 -5.20 4.27 14.90
C SER A 243 -6.53 5.01 14.69
N SER A 244 -6.52 6.31 14.69
CA SER A 244 -7.64 7.17 14.29
C SER A 244 -7.16 8.21 13.28
N PRO A 245 -8.04 8.76 12.42
CA PRO A 245 -7.62 9.77 11.44
C PRO A 245 -6.85 10.94 12.05
N SER A 246 -7.33 11.49 13.16
CA SER A 246 -6.67 12.61 13.81
C SER A 246 -5.33 12.25 14.45
N GLN A 247 -5.19 11.07 15.04
CA GLN A 247 -3.91 10.63 15.59
C GLN A 247 -2.92 10.34 14.46
N SER A 248 -3.35 9.66 13.41
CA SER A 248 -2.50 9.38 12.25
C SER A 248 -2.01 10.65 11.56
N ALA A 249 -2.86 11.68 11.45
CA ALA A 249 -2.42 12.97 10.90
C ALA A 249 -1.29 13.59 11.73
N ARG A 250 -1.39 13.54 13.08
CA ARG A 250 -0.32 13.99 13.99
C ARG A 250 0.97 13.18 13.84
N ASP A 251 0.83 11.86 13.79
CA ASP A 251 1.99 10.95 13.69
C ASP A 251 2.72 11.14 12.36
N PHE A 252 1.98 11.29 11.26
CA PHE A 252 2.55 11.61 9.95
C PHE A 252 3.21 12.99 9.95
N ALA A 253 2.58 14.02 10.53
CA ALA A 253 3.15 15.36 10.61
C ALA A 253 4.47 15.38 11.38
N LYS A 254 4.55 14.62 12.49
CA LYS A 254 5.79 14.43 13.25
C LYS A 254 6.90 13.84 12.38
N LEU A 255 6.61 12.71 11.71
CA LEU A 255 7.59 12.04 10.85
C LEU A 255 7.99 12.89 9.63
N LEU A 256 7.06 13.63 9.04
CA LEU A 256 7.37 14.57 7.94
C LEU A 256 8.39 15.62 8.39
N ASN A 257 8.22 16.20 9.59
CA ASN A 257 9.16 17.15 10.14
C ASN A 257 10.51 16.55 10.54
N GLU A 258 10.52 15.31 11.03
CA GLU A 258 11.76 14.58 11.35
C GLU A 258 12.56 14.28 10.08
N LEU A 259 11.90 13.76 9.04
CA LEU A 259 12.53 13.44 7.76
C LEU A 259 13.01 14.70 6.99
N GLU A 260 12.26 15.80 7.08
CA GLU A 260 12.69 17.06 6.46
C GLU A 260 13.98 17.57 7.09
N LYS A 261 14.14 17.46 8.41
CA LYS A 261 15.34 17.90 9.14
C LYS A 261 16.56 17.01 8.92
N ASP A 262 16.35 15.73 8.68
CA ASP A 262 17.43 14.75 8.52
C ASP A 262 17.58 14.29 7.06
N ARG A 263 18.24 15.14 6.25
CA ARG A 263 18.52 14.86 4.84
C ARG A 263 19.49 13.70 4.65
N SER A 264 20.37 13.46 5.62
CA SER A 264 21.31 12.33 5.60
C SER A 264 20.56 11.00 5.75
N LEU A 265 19.57 10.95 6.63
CA LEU A 265 18.68 9.80 6.73
C LEU A 265 17.90 9.55 5.42
N LEU A 266 17.36 10.59 4.81
CA LEU A 266 16.65 10.45 3.51
C LEU A 266 17.55 9.88 2.42
N ARG A 267 18.83 10.31 2.33
CA ARG A 267 19.80 9.72 1.41
C ARG A 267 20.03 8.24 1.69
N LEU A 268 20.24 7.89 2.95
CA LEU A 268 20.44 6.50 3.37
C LEU A 268 19.23 5.63 3.00
N LEU A 269 18.01 6.10 3.28
CA LEU A 269 16.77 5.39 2.91
C LEU A 269 16.67 5.20 1.39
N SER A 270 17.05 6.22 0.63
CA SER A 270 17.07 6.18 -0.84
C SER A 270 18.08 5.17 -1.37
N GLU A 271 19.30 5.14 -0.81
CA GLU A 271 20.35 4.18 -1.18
C GLU A 271 19.90 2.74 -0.88
N ASN A 272 19.32 2.49 0.26
CA ASN A 272 18.81 1.17 0.66
C ASN A 272 17.67 0.69 -0.24
N CYS A 273 16.94 1.57 -0.91
CA CYS A 273 15.93 1.16 -1.90
C CYS A 273 16.55 0.34 -3.05
N LYS A 274 17.86 0.47 -3.31
CA LYS A 274 18.56 -0.35 -4.32
C LYS A 274 18.56 -1.83 -3.97
N GLU A 275 18.83 -2.18 -2.74
CA GLU A 275 18.77 -3.56 -2.25
C GLU A 275 17.30 -4.03 -2.17
N ARG A 276 16.42 -3.18 -1.62
CA ARG A 276 15.02 -3.52 -1.43
C ARG A 276 14.27 -3.79 -2.73
N GLN A 277 14.55 -3.05 -3.81
CA GLN A 277 13.92 -3.34 -5.11
C GLN A 277 14.34 -4.69 -5.68
N MET A 278 15.58 -5.16 -5.42
CA MET A 278 16.02 -6.50 -5.83
C MET A 278 15.26 -7.58 -5.06
N GLU A 279 15.16 -7.44 -3.72
CA GLU A 279 14.39 -8.38 -2.89
C GLU A 279 12.91 -8.47 -3.31
N LEU A 280 12.33 -7.36 -3.75
CA LEU A 280 10.94 -7.24 -4.17
C LEU A 280 10.75 -7.44 -5.68
N SER A 281 11.79 -7.77 -6.44
CA SER A 281 11.72 -7.94 -7.89
C SER A 281 10.83 -9.10 -8.31
N TRP A 282 10.38 -9.07 -9.55
CA TRP A 282 9.64 -10.18 -10.15
C TRP A 282 10.48 -11.45 -10.20
N GLU A 283 11.79 -11.33 -10.44
CA GLU A 283 12.74 -12.45 -10.50
C GLU A 283 12.83 -13.17 -9.16
N GLU A 284 13.02 -12.45 -8.05
CA GLU A 284 13.10 -13.05 -6.72
C GLU A 284 11.76 -13.68 -6.30
N LYS A 285 10.65 -13.08 -6.65
CA LYS A 285 9.32 -13.69 -6.42
C LYS A 285 9.13 -14.97 -7.23
N ALA A 286 9.54 -14.97 -8.49
CA ALA A 286 9.47 -16.17 -9.32
C ALA A 286 10.35 -17.30 -8.75
N LYS A 287 11.58 -17.00 -8.32
CA LYS A 287 12.45 -17.96 -7.62
C LYS A 287 11.76 -18.50 -6.35
N GLY A 288 11.23 -17.63 -5.52
CA GLY A 288 10.51 -18.04 -4.31
C GLY A 288 9.32 -18.95 -4.60
N MET A 289 8.55 -18.68 -5.65
CA MET A 289 7.45 -19.57 -6.07
C MET A 289 7.95 -20.92 -6.58
N VAL A 290 9.01 -20.94 -7.38
CA VAL A 290 9.63 -22.20 -7.88
C VAL A 290 10.09 -23.07 -6.71
N GLU A 291 10.69 -22.52 -5.67
CA GLU A 291 11.10 -23.28 -4.49
C GLU A 291 9.90 -23.91 -3.76
N TRP A 292 8.76 -23.26 -3.74
CA TRP A 292 7.53 -23.84 -3.19
C TRP A 292 6.96 -24.93 -4.07
N TYR A 293 7.01 -24.79 -5.40
CA TYR A 293 6.61 -25.87 -6.31
C TYR A 293 7.49 -27.11 -6.13
N LYS A 294 8.82 -26.96 -6.09
CA LYS A 294 9.76 -28.09 -5.87
C LYS A 294 9.51 -28.86 -4.55
N LYS A 295 8.91 -28.21 -3.54
CA LYS A 295 8.58 -28.87 -2.27
C LYS A 295 7.33 -29.74 -2.32
N VAL A 296 6.49 -29.58 -3.32
CA VAL A 296 5.20 -30.28 -3.43
C VAL A 296 5.05 -31.15 -4.68
N PHE A 297 5.93 -30.98 -5.65
CA PHE A 297 6.08 -31.79 -6.85
C PHE A 297 7.42 -32.52 -6.86
#